data_5ae6eaa42b85164813a001113bf4cfa1
#
_entry.id   5ae6eaa42b85164813a001113bf4cfa1
#
_cell.length_a   1.000
_cell.length_b   1.000
_cell.length_c   1.000
_cell.angle_alpha   90.00
_cell.angle_beta   90.00
_cell.angle_gamma   90.00
#
_symmetry.space_group_name_H-M   'P 1'
#
loop_
_entity.id
_entity.type
_entity.pdbx_description
1 polymer ?
#
loop_
_entity_poly.entity_id
_entity_poly.type
_entity_poly.pdbx_seq_one_letter_code
_entity_poly.pdbx_strand_id
1 'polypeptide(L)'
;MFTGIVEELGTVRSVDAVGDGRRLVVDAATVLDDVTLGASIAVNGCCLTVVEWSDEWFAVDAVPETLDRTTVGDLSTGDRVNLERPLAADGRFGGHVVQGHVDTVTDVVAVADQSDGSRRLTFHLPGELAGQIVEKGSVTLDGTSLTVASVGGPTAEGATFDVALIPHTLEVTTFGGRSPGDRCNVEADVIARYVAGLLAVGRIPVPKDISTLGEKGGG
;
A
#
# COMPACT_ATOMS: atom_id res chain seq x y z
N MET A 1 6.09 1.79 -11.84
CA MET A 1 5.60 2.88 -10.99
C MET A 1 4.08 2.95 -11.08
N PHE A 2 3.41 3.21 -9.97
CA PHE A 2 1.95 3.21 -9.82
C PHE A 2 1.51 4.51 -9.16
N THR A 3 0.21 4.68 -8.99
CA THR A 3 -0.38 5.88 -8.37
C THR A 3 -1.09 5.59 -7.06
N GLY A 4 -1.35 4.31 -6.78
CA GLY A 4 -2.18 3.86 -5.66
C GLY A 4 -3.68 4.05 -5.92
N ILE A 5 -4.07 4.15 -7.18
CA ILE A 5 -5.48 4.14 -7.60
C ILE A 5 -5.80 2.73 -8.12
N VAL A 6 -6.53 1.99 -7.31
CA VAL A 6 -6.95 0.63 -7.66
C VAL A 6 -7.89 0.68 -8.88
N GLU A 7 -7.54 -0.06 -9.93
CA GLU A 7 -8.31 -0.13 -11.18
C GLU A 7 -9.33 -1.26 -11.16
N GLU A 8 -9.03 -2.32 -10.41
CA GLU A 8 -9.84 -3.54 -10.40
C GLU A 8 -9.68 -4.34 -9.10
N LEU A 9 -10.74 -5.02 -8.69
CA LEU A 9 -10.73 -6.08 -7.70
C LEU A 9 -10.63 -7.43 -8.39
N GLY A 10 -9.42 -8.00 -8.45
CA GLY A 10 -9.19 -9.36 -8.93
C GLY A 10 -9.57 -10.43 -7.91
N THR A 11 -9.51 -11.69 -8.36
CA THR A 11 -9.72 -12.87 -7.50
C THR A 11 -8.60 -13.87 -7.74
N VAL A 12 -7.98 -14.37 -6.69
CA VAL A 12 -6.96 -15.42 -6.79
C VAL A 12 -7.61 -16.72 -7.28
N ARG A 13 -7.24 -17.16 -8.48
CA ARG A 13 -7.73 -18.40 -9.12
C ARG A 13 -7.03 -19.62 -8.57
N SER A 14 -5.70 -19.55 -8.46
CA SER A 14 -4.87 -20.63 -7.86
C SER A 14 -3.59 -20.06 -7.26
N VAL A 15 -3.01 -20.84 -6.33
CA VAL A 15 -1.70 -20.60 -5.74
C VAL A 15 -0.94 -21.93 -5.77
N ASP A 16 0.13 -21.99 -6.55
CA ASP A 16 0.90 -23.19 -6.77
C ASP A 16 2.36 -22.99 -6.31
N ALA A 17 3.00 -24.00 -5.74
CA ALA A 17 4.41 -23.96 -5.37
C ALA A 17 5.30 -24.02 -6.63
N VAL A 18 6.28 -23.11 -6.73
CA VAL A 18 7.28 -23.07 -7.80
C VAL A 18 8.67 -22.90 -7.18
N GLY A 19 9.41 -24.00 -7.03
CA GLY A 19 10.66 -24.01 -6.26
C GLY A 19 10.39 -23.59 -4.81
N ASP A 20 11.15 -22.61 -4.30
CA ASP A 20 10.97 -22.05 -2.96
C ASP A 20 9.94 -20.88 -2.95
N GLY A 21 9.44 -20.49 -4.13
CA GLY A 21 8.44 -19.42 -4.32
C GLY A 21 7.05 -19.97 -4.60
N ARG A 22 6.15 -19.07 -5.03
CA ARG A 22 4.78 -19.40 -5.41
C ARG A 22 4.39 -18.74 -6.72
N ARG A 23 3.63 -19.45 -7.54
CA ARG A 23 2.89 -18.89 -8.68
C ARG A 23 1.48 -18.57 -8.25
N LEU A 24 1.08 -17.32 -8.44
CA LEU A 24 -0.31 -16.89 -8.28
C LEU A 24 -0.92 -16.72 -9.67
N VAL A 25 -2.12 -17.26 -9.84
CA VAL A 25 -2.98 -16.97 -11.02
C VAL A 25 -4.13 -16.13 -10.50
N VAL A 26 -4.36 -14.98 -11.12
CA VAL A 26 -5.38 -14.01 -10.69
C VAL A 26 -6.35 -13.75 -11.82
N ASP A 27 -7.65 -13.94 -11.56
CA ASP A 27 -8.74 -13.55 -12.44
C ASP A 27 -8.85 -12.04 -12.48
N ALA A 28 -8.85 -11.48 -13.69
CA ALA A 28 -8.90 -10.04 -13.94
C ALA A 28 -9.50 -9.77 -15.32
N ALA A 29 -9.82 -8.52 -15.59
CA ALA A 29 -10.31 -8.05 -16.89
C ALA A 29 -9.65 -6.71 -17.28
N THR A 30 -9.88 -5.65 -16.51
CA THR A 30 -9.43 -4.27 -16.80
C THR A 30 -7.91 -4.17 -16.93
N VAL A 31 -7.17 -4.79 -16.00
CA VAL A 31 -5.70 -4.73 -15.99
C VAL A 31 -5.05 -5.59 -17.08
N LEU A 32 -5.86 -6.34 -17.85
CA LEU A 32 -5.40 -7.18 -18.96
C LEU A 32 -5.44 -6.48 -20.32
N ASP A 33 -6.09 -5.31 -20.45
CA ASP A 33 -6.31 -4.63 -21.73
C ASP A 33 -5.03 -4.42 -22.56
N ASP A 34 -3.89 -4.18 -21.90
CA ASP A 34 -2.59 -3.92 -22.54
C ASP A 34 -1.45 -4.77 -21.96
N VAL A 35 -1.80 -5.87 -21.27
CA VAL A 35 -0.82 -6.74 -20.63
C VAL A 35 0.07 -7.44 -21.67
N THR A 36 1.34 -7.59 -21.32
CA THR A 36 2.35 -8.32 -22.11
C THR A 36 3.24 -9.14 -21.17
N LEU A 37 3.95 -10.11 -21.74
CA LEU A 37 4.96 -10.86 -20.97
C LEU A 37 6.01 -9.90 -20.41
N GLY A 38 6.28 -9.99 -19.10
CA GLY A 38 7.20 -9.10 -18.40
C GLY A 38 6.59 -7.77 -17.97
N ALA A 39 5.30 -7.50 -18.26
CA ALA A 39 4.60 -6.35 -17.70
C ALA A 39 4.56 -6.43 -16.16
N SER A 40 4.53 -5.28 -15.51
CA SER A 40 4.29 -5.22 -14.06
C SER A 40 2.80 -5.03 -13.80
N ILE A 41 2.29 -5.70 -12.77
CA ILE A 41 0.97 -5.42 -12.18
C ILE A 41 1.17 -5.33 -10.67
N ALA A 42 0.60 -4.33 -10.01
CA ALA A 42 0.55 -4.26 -8.55
C ALA A 42 -0.60 -5.15 -8.05
N VAL A 43 -0.28 -6.12 -7.19
CA VAL A 43 -1.23 -7.01 -6.51
C VAL A 43 -1.18 -6.68 -5.02
N ASN A 44 -2.27 -6.14 -4.45
CA ASN A 44 -2.26 -5.56 -3.11
C ASN A 44 -1.05 -4.66 -2.87
N GLY A 45 -0.70 -3.82 -3.85
CA GLY A 45 0.45 -2.91 -3.78
C GLY A 45 1.83 -3.55 -3.96
N CYS A 46 1.92 -4.86 -4.14
CA CYS A 46 3.17 -5.53 -4.46
C CYS A 46 3.36 -5.57 -5.98
N CYS A 47 4.42 -4.96 -6.49
CA CYS A 47 4.79 -4.98 -7.91
C CYS A 47 5.27 -6.37 -8.32
N LEU A 48 4.50 -7.07 -9.14
CA LEU A 48 4.81 -8.41 -9.63
C LEU A 48 4.90 -8.43 -11.15
N THR A 49 5.74 -9.32 -11.67
CA THR A 49 5.97 -9.45 -13.11
C THR A 49 5.09 -10.55 -13.69
N VAL A 50 4.35 -10.21 -14.74
CA VAL A 50 3.51 -11.15 -15.48
C VAL A 50 4.38 -12.17 -16.23
N VAL A 51 4.15 -13.44 -15.96
CA VAL A 51 4.86 -14.57 -16.59
C VAL A 51 3.98 -15.36 -17.58
N GLU A 52 2.67 -15.23 -17.45
CA GLU A 52 1.68 -15.85 -18.35
C GLU A 52 0.35 -15.08 -18.22
N TRP A 53 -0.46 -15.05 -19.29
CA TRP A 53 -1.78 -14.41 -19.26
C TRP A 53 -2.72 -14.96 -20.34
N SER A 54 -4.00 -14.66 -20.17
CA SER A 54 -5.07 -14.84 -21.16
C SER A 54 -6.01 -13.62 -21.12
N ASP A 55 -7.12 -13.70 -21.81
CA ASP A 55 -8.15 -12.64 -21.80
C ASP A 55 -8.91 -12.55 -20.45
N GLU A 56 -8.73 -13.51 -19.54
CA GLU A 56 -9.49 -13.60 -18.28
C GLU A 56 -8.61 -13.66 -17.01
N TRP A 57 -7.30 -13.84 -17.15
CA TRP A 57 -6.39 -14.01 -16.01
C TRP A 57 -4.94 -13.72 -16.38
N PHE A 58 -4.15 -13.43 -15.38
CA PHE A 58 -2.69 -13.38 -15.47
C PHE A 58 -2.03 -14.22 -14.37
N ALA A 59 -0.79 -14.64 -14.61
CA ALA A 59 0.03 -15.33 -13.62
C ALA A 59 1.30 -14.53 -13.32
N VAL A 60 1.70 -14.59 -12.06
CA VAL A 60 2.93 -13.98 -11.53
C VAL A 60 3.67 -14.96 -10.64
N ASP A 61 5.00 -14.88 -10.61
CA ASP A 61 5.82 -15.67 -9.71
C ASP A 61 6.34 -14.78 -8.57
N ALA A 62 6.05 -15.18 -7.33
CA ALA A 62 6.52 -14.51 -6.13
C ALA A 62 7.71 -15.30 -5.53
N VAL A 63 8.84 -14.61 -5.38
CA VAL A 63 10.05 -15.16 -4.76
C VAL A 63 9.93 -15.19 -3.23
N PRO A 64 10.73 -15.97 -2.49
CA PRO A 64 10.64 -16.07 -1.02
C PRO A 64 10.65 -14.71 -0.31
N GLU A 65 11.53 -13.79 -0.69
CA GLU A 65 11.56 -12.43 -0.09
C GLU A 65 10.22 -11.71 -0.20
N THR A 66 9.52 -11.83 -1.35
CA THR A 66 8.18 -11.26 -1.54
C THR A 66 7.15 -11.92 -0.63
N LEU A 67 7.22 -13.24 -0.50
CA LEU A 67 6.30 -14.01 0.35
C LEU A 67 6.47 -13.67 1.83
N ASP A 68 7.70 -13.44 2.26
CA ASP A 68 8.05 -13.13 3.66
C ASP A 68 7.70 -11.68 4.03
N ARG A 69 7.82 -10.75 3.08
CA ARG A 69 7.66 -9.32 3.31
C ARG A 69 6.26 -8.78 3.08
N THR A 70 5.40 -9.54 2.41
CA THR A 70 4.10 -9.06 1.97
C THR A 70 2.98 -10.03 2.30
N THR A 71 1.73 -9.57 2.23
CA THR A 71 0.55 -10.43 2.36
C THR A 71 0.35 -11.35 1.16
N VAL A 72 1.18 -11.26 0.10
CA VAL A 72 1.14 -12.18 -1.05
C VAL A 72 1.39 -13.62 -0.61
N GLY A 73 2.22 -13.82 0.44
CA GLY A 73 2.47 -15.13 1.02
C GLY A 73 1.27 -15.77 1.72
N ASP A 74 0.29 -14.98 2.14
CA ASP A 74 -0.91 -15.43 2.85
C ASP A 74 -2.07 -15.77 1.90
N LEU A 75 -1.99 -15.33 0.63
CA LEU A 75 -3.08 -15.47 -0.33
C LEU A 75 -3.42 -16.94 -0.63
N SER A 76 -4.71 -17.18 -0.77
CA SER A 76 -5.33 -18.46 -1.07
C SER A 76 -6.35 -18.31 -2.20
N THR A 77 -6.70 -19.42 -2.84
CA THR A 77 -7.73 -19.45 -3.89
C THR A 77 -9.06 -18.87 -3.36
N GLY A 78 -9.61 -17.92 -4.11
CA GLY A 78 -10.86 -17.22 -3.80
C GLY A 78 -10.63 -15.86 -3.12
N ASP A 79 -9.42 -15.54 -2.66
CA ASP A 79 -9.14 -14.24 -2.05
C ASP A 79 -9.25 -13.11 -3.07
N ARG A 80 -9.76 -11.96 -2.60
CA ARG A 80 -9.83 -10.74 -3.40
C ARG A 80 -8.55 -9.94 -3.26
N VAL A 81 -8.10 -9.36 -4.36
CA VAL A 81 -6.88 -8.54 -4.41
C VAL A 81 -7.12 -7.24 -5.18
N ASN A 82 -6.51 -6.16 -4.70
CA ASN A 82 -6.46 -4.88 -5.39
C ASN A 82 -5.46 -4.96 -6.54
N LEU A 83 -5.85 -4.50 -7.72
CA LEU A 83 -5.00 -4.52 -8.91
C LEU A 83 -4.85 -3.11 -9.49
N GLU A 84 -3.62 -2.79 -9.91
CA GLU A 84 -3.31 -1.55 -10.62
C GLU A 84 -2.22 -1.82 -11.66
N ARG A 85 -2.39 -1.27 -12.86
CA ARG A 85 -1.36 -1.26 -13.92
C ARG A 85 -0.34 -0.16 -13.65
N PRO A 86 0.88 -0.27 -14.20
CA PRO A 86 1.84 0.84 -14.17
C PRO A 86 1.23 2.09 -14.82
N LEU A 87 1.52 3.26 -14.23
CA LEU A 87 1.10 4.54 -14.80
C LEU A 87 1.63 4.70 -16.24
N ALA A 88 0.73 4.91 -17.19
CA ALA A 88 1.09 5.24 -18.56
C ALA A 88 1.86 6.59 -18.62
N ALA A 89 2.73 6.75 -19.62
CA ALA A 89 3.59 7.96 -19.73
C ALA A 89 2.80 9.27 -19.85
N ASP A 90 1.58 9.22 -20.37
CA ASP A 90 0.63 10.34 -20.50
C ASP A 90 -0.50 10.27 -19.45
N GLY A 91 -0.42 9.34 -18.49
CA GLY A 91 -1.38 9.15 -17.42
C GLY A 91 -1.33 10.24 -16.36
N ARG A 92 -2.32 10.24 -15.47
CA ARG A 92 -2.43 11.20 -14.37
C ARG A 92 -2.06 10.57 -13.04
N PHE A 93 -1.35 11.31 -12.19
CA PHE A 93 -1.18 10.94 -10.81
C PHE A 93 -2.48 11.26 -10.03
N GLY A 94 -3.35 10.26 -9.89
CA GLY A 94 -4.59 10.38 -9.11
C GLY A 94 -4.35 10.30 -7.60
N GLY A 95 -3.29 9.60 -7.18
CA GLY A 95 -2.84 9.45 -5.79
C GLY A 95 -1.48 10.10 -5.55
N HIS A 96 -0.48 9.28 -5.18
CA HIS A 96 0.91 9.73 -5.02
C HIS A 96 1.87 8.79 -5.76
N VAL A 97 3.19 9.02 -5.68
CA VAL A 97 4.19 8.15 -6.34
C VAL A 97 4.32 6.85 -5.55
N VAL A 98 3.76 5.78 -6.09
CA VAL A 98 3.79 4.43 -5.53
C VAL A 98 4.73 3.56 -6.38
N GLN A 99 5.64 2.85 -5.72
CA GLN A 99 6.63 2.02 -6.42
C GLN A 99 6.15 0.57 -6.56
N GLY A 100 5.26 0.12 -5.67
CA GLY A 100 4.91 -1.28 -5.50
C GLY A 100 5.97 -2.05 -4.70
N HIS A 101 6.78 -1.33 -3.94
CA HIS A 101 7.84 -1.87 -3.10
C HIS A 101 7.39 -1.82 -1.64
N VAL A 102 6.60 -2.81 -1.27
CA VAL A 102 6.07 -2.97 0.08
C VAL A 102 7.21 -2.95 1.09
N ASP A 103 7.11 -2.05 2.09
CA ASP A 103 8.09 -1.97 3.16
C ASP A 103 7.90 -3.10 4.16
N THR A 104 6.67 -3.31 4.58
CA THR A 104 6.31 -4.29 5.62
C THR A 104 4.79 -4.54 5.58
N VAL A 105 4.33 -5.37 6.50
CA VAL A 105 2.91 -5.64 6.74
C VAL A 105 2.50 -5.02 8.06
N THR A 106 1.28 -4.49 8.12
CA THR A 106 0.64 -3.98 9.33
C THR A 106 -0.70 -4.65 9.55
N ASP A 107 -1.20 -4.57 10.79
CA ASP A 107 -2.50 -5.13 11.16
C ASP A 107 -3.54 -4.04 11.32
N VAL A 108 -4.78 -4.34 10.92
CA VAL A 108 -5.96 -3.53 11.26
C VAL A 108 -6.23 -3.69 12.75
N VAL A 109 -6.13 -2.61 13.51
CA VAL A 109 -6.41 -2.58 14.97
C VAL A 109 -7.89 -2.37 15.24
N ALA A 110 -8.52 -1.44 14.50
CA ALA A 110 -9.91 -1.09 14.70
C ALA A 110 -10.56 -0.64 13.39
N VAL A 111 -11.87 -0.85 13.30
CA VAL A 111 -12.74 -0.40 12.21
C VAL A 111 -13.93 0.31 12.82
N ALA A 112 -14.22 1.53 12.36
CA ALA A 112 -15.33 2.35 12.86
C ALA A 112 -16.13 2.95 11.69
N ASP A 113 -17.36 2.48 11.52
CA ASP A 113 -18.29 3.03 10.54
C ASP A 113 -18.76 4.42 10.99
N GLN A 114 -18.87 5.35 10.05
CA GLN A 114 -19.31 6.74 10.29
C GLN A 114 -20.71 6.94 9.74
N SER A 115 -21.43 7.94 10.28
CA SER A 115 -22.81 8.25 9.88
C SER A 115 -22.96 8.73 8.43
N ASP A 116 -21.88 9.18 7.80
CA ASP A 116 -21.85 9.64 6.40
C ASP A 116 -21.51 8.50 5.42
N GLY A 117 -21.43 7.25 5.91
CA GLY A 117 -21.09 6.07 5.14
C GLY A 117 -19.58 5.87 4.93
N SER A 118 -18.74 6.79 5.40
CA SER A 118 -17.30 6.59 5.43
C SER A 118 -16.92 5.61 6.55
N ARG A 119 -15.69 5.08 6.47
CA ARG A 119 -15.14 4.16 7.47
C ARG A 119 -13.77 4.64 7.90
N ARG A 120 -13.52 4.70 9.21
CA ARG A 120 -12.19 4.92 9.76
C ARG A 120 -11.57 3.58 10.10
N LEU A 121 -10.36 3.35 9.57
CA LEU A 121 -9.54 2.20 9.93
C LEU A 121 -8.32 2.69 10.71
N THR A 122 -8.02 2.00 11.79
CA THR A 122 -6.81 2.19 12.61
C THR A 122 -5.87 1.03 12.35
N PHE A 123 -4.60 1.35 12.08
CA PHE A 123 -3.53 0.38 11.83
C PHE A 123 -2.43 0.52 12.86
N HIS A 124 -1.71 -0.57 13.16
CA HIS A 124 -0.43 -0.44 13.84
C HIS A 124 0.54 0.40 13.00
N LEU A 125 1.34 1.24 13.65
CA LEU A 125 2.42 1.96 13.00
C LEU A 125 3.72 1.16 13.16
N PRO A 126 4.23 0.52 12.10
CA PRO A 126 5.49 -0.22 12.16
C PRO A 126 6.63 0.71 12.58
N GLY A 127 7.46 0.26 13.53
CA GLY A 127 8.52 1.09 14.11
C GLY A 127 9.53 1.62 13.09
N GLU A 128 9.81 0.82 12.06
CA GLU A 128 10.69 1.21 10.95
C GLU A 128 10.11 2.32 10.06
N LEU A 129 8.78 2.51 10.08
CA LEU A 129 8.09 3.56 9.32
C LEU A 129 7.74 4.78 10.20
N ALA A 130 8.10 4.75 11.50
CA ALA A 130 7.92 5.89 12.38
C ALA A 130 8.67 7.13 11.83
N GLY A 131 7.95 8.25 11.70
CA GLY A 131 8.47 9.47 11.07
C GLY A 131 8.38 9.53 9.54
N GLN A 132 8.09 8.42 8.85
CA GLN A 132 7.77 8.39 7.43
C GLN A 132 6.24 8.45 7.21
N ILE A 133 5.46 7.87 8.13
CA ILE A 133 4.00 8.00 8.15
C ILE A 133 3.66 9.17 9.07
N VAL A 134 3.14 10.26 8.51
CA VAL A 134 2.86 11.51 9.21
C VAL A 134 1.43 11.97 8.94
N GLU A 135 0.84 12.68 9.89
CA GLU A 135 -0.50 13.25 9.72
C GLU A 135 -0.58 14.12 8.46
N LYS A 136 -1.63 13.95 7.66
CA LYS A 136 -1.86 14.57 6.33
C LYS A 136 -0.85 14.14 5.24
N GLY A 137 0.08 13.25 5.55
CA GLY A 137 0.92 12.61 4.55
C GLY A 137 0.18 11.52 3.78
N SER A 138 0.81 11.03 2.71
CA SER A 138 0.33 9.88 1.94
C SER A 138 0.91 8.58 2.49
N VAL A 139 0.15 7.52 2.39
CA VAL A 139 0.56 6.14 2.66
C VAL A 139 -0.13 5.23 1.66
N THR A 140 0.56 4.18 1.23
CA THR A 140 -0.06 3.13 0.42
C THR A 140 -0.39 1.95 1.32
N LEU A 141 -1.66 1.54 1.33
CA LEU A 141 -2.14 0.36 2.04
C LEU A 141 -2.80 -0.59 1.03
N ASP A 142 -2.33 -1.83 0.94
CA ASP A 142 -2.75 -2.81 -0.09
C ASP A 142 -2.87 -2.19 -1.49
N GLY A 143 -1.90 -1.35 -1.88
CA GLY A 143 -1.88 -0.66 -3.18
C GLY A 143 -2.81 0.55 -3.28
N THR A 144 -3.54 0.91 -2.23
CA THR A 144 -4.44 2.06 -2.23
C THR A 144 -3.75 3.28 -1.64
N SER A 145 -3.68 4.37 -2.40
CA SER A 145 -3.18 5.68 -1.95
C SER A 145 -4.17 6.31 -0.99
N LEU A 146 -3.74 6.54 0.25
CA LEU A 146 -4.59 7.07 1.31
C LEU A 146 -3.91 8.23 2.03
N THR A 147 -4.73 9.12 2.57
CA THR A 147 -4.27 10.20 3.44
C THR A 147 -4.30 9.74 4.89
N VAL A 148 -3.19 9.90 5.59
CA VAL A 148 -3.11 9.68 7.04
C VAL A 148 -3.96 10.73 7.76
N ALA A 149 -5.01 10.30 8.43
CA ALA A 149 -5.94 11.19 9.14
C ALA A 149 -5.38 11.65 10.48
N SER A 150 -4.71 10.76 11.19
CA SER A 150 -4.02 11.03 12.46
C SER A 150 -2.94 9.99 12.71
N VAL A 151 -1.96 10.35 13.55
CA VAL A 151 -0.96 9.42 14.08
C VAL A 151 -1.10 9.43 15.60
N GLY A 152 -1.40 8.27 16.18
CA GLY A 152 -1.49 8.07 17.62
C GLY A 152 -0.11 8.00 18.26
N GLY A 153 0.00 8.52 19.48
CA GLY A 153 1.21 8.37 20.28
C GLY A 153 1.46 6.91 20.69
N PRO A 154 2.68 6.60 21.20
CA PRO A 154 2.99 5.25 21.65
C PRO A 154 2.10 4.89 22.85
N THR A 155 1.43 3.75 22.76
CA THR A 155 0.67 3.11 23.84
C THR A 155 1.39 1.84 24.29
N ALA A 156 0.85 1.15 25.29
CA ALA A 156 1.37 -0.17 25.70
C ALA A 156 1.30 -1.22 24.55
N GLU A 157 0.39 -1.00 23.60
CA GLU A 157 0.16 -1.89 22.44
C GLU A 157 0.91 -1.42 21.17
N GLY A 158 1.68 -0.33 21.25
CA GLY A 158 2.39 0.28 20.12
C GLY A 158 1.77 1.59 19.65
N ALA A 159 2.41 2.25 18.68
CA ALA A 159 1.85 3.41 18.00
C ALA A 159 0.85 2.97 16.91
N THR A 160 -0.08 3.85 16.56
CA THR A 160 -1.08 3.60 15.54
C THR A 160 -1.21 4.77 14.59
N PHE A 161 -1.82 4.56 13.44
CA PHE A 161 -2.28 5.63 12.56
C PHE A 161 -3.64 5.31 11.98
N ASP A 162 -4.38 6.35 11.63
CA ASP A 162 -5.72 6.22 11.08
C ASP A 162 -5.78 6.69 9.64
N VAL A 163 -6.66 6.04 8.87
CA VAL A 163 -7.11 6.52 7.57
C VAL A 163 -8.65 6.58 7.54
N ALA A 164 -9.19 7.50 6.75
CA ALA A 164 -10.62 7.60 6.51
C ALA A 164 -10.93 7.23 5.06
N LEU A 165 -11.82 6.24 4.87
CA LEU A 165 -12.18 5.69 3.58
C LEU A 165 -13.59 6.14 3.21
N ILE A 166 -13.73 6.75 2.04
CA ILE A 166 -15.03 7.11 1.48
C ILE A 166 -15.77 5.87 0.95
N PRO A 167 -17.10 5.88 0.83
CA PRO A 167 -17.88 4.73 0.35
C PRO A 167 -17.35 4.14 -0.96
N HIS A 168 -17.00 4.98 -1.92
CA HIS A 168 -16.44 4.51 -3.19
C HIS A 168 -15.17 3.66 -3.01
N THR A 169 -14.22 4.09 -2.18
CA THR A 169 -13.00 3.31 -1.90
C THR A 169 -13.32 1.97 -1.26
N LEU A 170 -14.31 1.92 -0.37
CA LEU A 170 -14.77 0.66 0.25
C LEU A 170 -15.38 -0.30 -0.76
N GLU A 171 -16.05 0.22 -1.79
CA GLU A 171 -16.69 -0.56 -2.85
C GLU A 171 -15.69 -1.15 -3.84
N VAL A 172 -14.67 -0.35 -4.25
CA VAL A 172 -13.74 -0.73 -5.33
C VAL A 172 -12.43 -1.32 -4.84
N THR A 173 -12.26 -1.52 -3.53
CA THR A 173 -11.06 -2.10 -2.93
C THR A 173 -11.38 -3.20 -1.93
N THR A 174 -10.36 -3.96 -1.51
CA THR A 174 -10.49 -4.98 -0.47
C THR A 174 -10.90 -4.40 0.89
N PHE A 175 -10.81 -3.09 1.11
CA PHE A 175 -11.10 -2.45 2.39
C PHE A 175 -12.55 -2.54 2.84
N GLY A 176 -13.50 -2.74 1.92
CA GLY A 176 -14.89 -2.95 2.26
C GLY A 176 -15.15 -4.15 3.17
N GLY A 177 -14.30 -5.19 3.06
CA GLY A 177 -14.41 -6.43 3.86
C GLY A 177 -13.46 -6.50 5.06
N ARG A 178 -12.61 -5.50 5.31
CA ARG A 178 -11.58 -5.57 6.35
C ARG A 178 -12.15 -5.50 7.77
N SER A 179 -11.55 -6.29 8.65
CA SER A 179 -11.88 -6.43 10.07
C SER A 179 -10.62 -6.31 10.95
N PRO A 180 -10.76 -6.03 12.25
CA PRO A 180 -9.62 -6.06 13.17
C PRO A 180 -8.91 -7.41 13.14
N GLY A 181 -7.57 -7.38 13.08
CA GLY A 181 -6.69 -8.55 12.93
C GLY A 181 -6.32 -8.87 11.48
N ASP A 182 -6.96 -8.26 10.48
CA ASP A 182 -6.56 -8.44 9.09
C ASP A 182 -5.22 -7.79 8.80
N ARG A 183 -4.38 -8.46 8.02
CA ARG A 183 -3.07 -7.98 7.60
C ARG A 183 -3.18 -7.14 6.32
N CYS A 184 -2.31 -6.13 6.22
CA CYS A 184 -2.30 -5.19 5.10
C CYS A 184 -0.86 -4.82 4.73
N ASN A 185 -0.54 -4.83 3.43
CA ASN A 185 0.74 -4.33 2.93
C ASN A 185 0.84 -2.82 3.13
N VAL A 186 2.00 -2.36 3.56
CA VAL A 186 2.28 -0.94 3.76
C VAL A 186 3.48 -0.52 2.91
N GLU A 187 3.34 0.58 2.16
CA GLU A 187 4.43 1.28 1.51
C GLU A 187 4.38 2.76 1.93
N ALA A 188 5.45 3.27 2.51
CA ALA A 188 5.59 4.68 2.85
C ALA A 188 5.82 5.51 1.58
N ASP A 189 5.39 6.78 1.59
CA ASP A 189 5.69 7.71 0.51
C ASP A 189 7.20 7.75 0.24
N VAL A 190 7.58 7.53 -1.02
CA VAL A 190 8.97 7.47 -1.45
C VAL A 190 9.75 8.74 -1.11
N ILE A 191 9.08 9.90 -1.08
CA ILE A 191 9.69 11.18 -0.68
C ILE A 191 10.08 11.12 0.80
N ALA A 192 9.19 10.62 1.67
CA ALA A 192 9.49 10.47 3.09
C ALA A 192 10.67 9.50 3.32
N ARG A 193 10.75 8.42 2.54
CA ARG A 193 11.86 7.44 2.58
C ARG A 193 13.19 8.10 2.23
N TYR A 194 13.27 8.88 1.15
CA TYR A 194 14.51 9.57 0.78
C TYR A 194 14.90 10.64 1.78
N VAL A 195 13.94 11.41 2.31
CA VAL A 195 14.20 12.41 3.35
C VAL A 195 14.74 11.74 4.61
N ALA A 196 14.11 10.66 5.09
CA ALA A 196 14.58 9.90 6.24
C ALA A 196 16.00 9.35 6.03
N GLY A 197 16.29 8.79 4.86
CA GLY A 197 17.62 8.29 4.50
C GLY A 197 18.69 9.38 4.50
N LEU A 198 18.40 10.58 3.97
CA LEU A 198 19.33 11.70 3.95
C LEU A 198 19.61 12.25 5.36
N LEU A 199 18.59 12.28 6.23
CA LEU A 199 18.72 12.68 7.63
C LEU A 199 19.57 11.66 8.41
N ALA A 200 19.35 10.37 8.20
CA ALA A 200 20.07 9.30 8.89
C ALA A 200 21.61 9.32 8.61
N VAL A 201 22.00 9.71 7.39
CA VAL A 201 23.43 9.85 7.03
C VAL A 201 24.00 11.24 7.32
N GLY A 202 23.26 12.13 7.99
CA GLY A 202 23.71 13.47 8.38
C GLY A 202 23.98 14.43 7.21
N ARG A 203 23.43 14.14 6.03
CA ARG A 203 23.58 14.98 4.84
C ARG A 203 22.66 16.21 4.84
N ILE A 204 21.60 16.18 5.63
CA ILE A 204 20.73 17.32 5.89
C ILE A 204 20.93 17.67 7.36
N PRO A 205 21.48 18.85 7.72
CA PRO A 205 21.63 19.25 9.10
C PRO A 205 20.24 19.47 9.74
N VAL A 206 19.93 18.73 10.78
CA VAL A 206 18.73 18.98 11.59
C VAL A 206 19.08 20.13 12.56
N PRO A 207 18.36 21.26 12.55
CA PRO A 207 18.55 22.32 13.54
C PRO A 207 18.35 21.75 14.95
N LYS A 208 19.26 22.02 15.86
CA LYS A 208 19.19 21.56 17.26
C LYS A 208 18.02 22.17 18.03
N ASP A 209 17.44 23.23 17.49
CA ASP A 209 16.30 23.93 18.08
C ASP A 209 15.33 24.36 17.01
N ILE A 210 14.16 23.71 16.97
CA ILE A 210 13.08 24.00 16.02
C ILE A 210 12.18 25.13 16.55
N SER A 211 12.34 25.53 17.83
CA SER A 211 11.50 26.56 18.46
C SER A 211 11.64 27.95 17.82
N THR A 212 12.73 28.18 17.08
CA THR A 212 13.03 29.48 16.47
C THR A 212 12.52 29.64 15.03
N LEU A 213 11.96 28.61 14.40
CA LEU A 213 11.47 28.67 13.01
C LEU A 213 10.04 29.26 12.89
N GLY A 214 9.33 29.44 14.01
CA GLY A 214 7.95 29.95 14.03
C GLY A 214 7.79 31.48 14.14
N GLU A 215 8.86 32.25 14.39
CA GLU A 215 8.74 33.68 14.74
C GLU A 215 9.09 34.68 13.62
N LYS A 216 9.30 34.27 12.38
CA LYS A 216 9.54 35.19 11.26
C LYS A 216 8.40 35.24 10.26
N GLY A 217 7.26 35.81 10.67
CA GLY A 217 6.09 35.99 9.81
C GLY A 217 5.09 37.00 10.35
N GLY A 218 5.56 38.10 10.95
CA GLY A 218 4.71 39.18 11.43
C GLY A 218 5.45 40.51 11.28
N GLY A 219 5.31 41.12 10.12
CA GLY A 219 5.78 42.44 9.80
C GLY A 219 5.10 42.93 8.54
#